data_26e7d5f0c9a16d1bdae1a98c906879ae
#
_entry.id   26e7d5f0c9a16d1bdae1a98c906879ae
#
_cell.length_a   1.000
_cell.length_b   1.000
_cell.length_c   1.000
_cell.angle_alpha   90.00
_cell.angle_beta   90.00
_cell.angle_gamma   90.00
#
_symmetry.space_group_name_H-M   'P 1'
#
loop_
_entity.id
_entity.type
_entity.pdbx_description
1 polymer ?
#
loop_
_entity_poly.entity_id
_entity_poly.type
_entity_poly.pdbx_seq_one_letter_code
_entity_poly.pdbx_strand_id
1 'polypeptide(L)'
;SLGLGLSYAVGVALAMQKKHQSNKVYVLLGDGECDEGIVWESLMSIANFKLNNLIIIVDRNGYQLDGSTKEIMNQYSLEEKFKSFGLEVEVVNGHSIEELLCVLNKPSDVSRVIVADTVKANGISFLMNNKMAHHCVLSLKKYEKAVEDIKAMYDGK
;
A
#
# COMPACT_ATOMS: atom_id res chain seq x y z
N SER A 1 -6.63 14.88 -3.80
CA SER A 1 -5.51 14.76 -2.84
C SER A 1 -4.85 13.38 -2.88
N LEU A 2 -5.08 12.62 -3.94
CA LEU A 2 -4.45 11.33 -4.16
C LEU A 2 -2.93 11.53 -4.32
N GLY A 3 -2.11 10.68 -3.70
CA GLY A 3 -0.64 10.79 -3.71
C GLY A 3 -0.03 11.81 -2.72
N LEU A 4 -0.80 12.76 -2.21
CA LEU A 4 -0.29 13.79 -1.30
C LEU A 4 0.18 13.25 0.05
N GLY A 5 -0.34 12.09 0.46
CA GLY A 5 0.06 11.43 1.70
C GLY A 5 1.56 11.16 1.77
N LEU A 6 2.16 10.73 0.65
CA LEU A 6 3.59 10.46 0.58
C LEU A 6 4.43 11.74 0.71
N SER A 7 4.06 12.82 0.01
CA SER A 7 4.80 14.08 0.11
C SER A 7 4.74 14.70 1.50
N TYR A 8 3.59 14.57 2.18
CA TYR A 8 3.45 14.96 3.59
C TYR A 8 4.36 14.11 4.50
N ALA A 9 4.36 12.79 4.29
CA ALA A 9 5.20 11.86 5.06
C ALA A 9 6.70 12.16 4.88
N VAL A 10 7.14 12.57 3.68
CA VAL A 10 8.52 13.04 3.41
C VAL A 10 8.87 14.23 4.32
N GLY A 11 7.99 15.24 4.39
CA GLY A 11 8.21 16.39 5.25
C GLY A 11 8.34 16.02 6.73
N VAL A 12 7.46 15.14 7.21
CA VAL A 12 7.48 14.64 8.59
C VAL A 12 8.75 13.83 8.87
N ALA A 13 9.11 12.89 7.99
CA ALA A 13 10.31 12.06 8.15
C ALA A 13 11.59 12.90 8.16
N LEU A 14 11.69 13.88 7.27
CA LEU A 14 12.82 14.82 7.22
C LEU A 14 12.93 15.67 8.49
N ALA A 15 11.80 16.17 8.99
CA ALA A 15 11.77 16.93 10.24
C ALA A 15 12.23 16.09 11.45
N MET A 16 11.78 14.82 11.53
CA MET A 16 12.21 13.89 12.58
C MET A 16 13.71 13.58 12.47
N GLN A 17 14.20 13.31 11.26
CA GLN A 17 15.63 13.06 11.01
C GLN A 17 16.48 14.26 11.44
N LYS A 18 16.08 15.51 11.09
CA LYS A 18 16.77 16.74 11.48
C LYS A 18 16.78 16.99 13.00
N LYS A 19 15.75 16.50 13.69
CA LYS A 19 15.65 16.57 15.16
C LYS A 19 16.31 15.38 15.87
N HIS A 20 16.98 14.48 15.13
CA HIS A 20 17.60 13.25 15.65
C HIS A 20 16.60 12.36 16.43
N GLN A 21 15.34 12.33 15.99
CA GLN A 21 14.32 11.47 16.56
C GLN A 21 14.36 10.09 15.91
N SER A 22 14.22 9.04 16.70
CA SER A 22 14.25 7.63 16.25
C SER A 22 12.91 7.10 15.72
N ASN A 23 11.89 7.95 15.70
CA ASN A 23 10.55 7.56 15.22
C ASN A 23 10.57 7.18 13.75
N LYS A 24 9.78 6.17 13.39
CA LYS A 24 9.49 5.82 12.02
C LYS A 24 8.17 6.44 11.54
N VAL A 25 8.13 6.80 10.27
CA VAL A 25 6.94 7.29 9.58
C VAL A 25 6.48 6.18 8.64
N TYR A 26 5.21 5.86 8.69
CA TYR A 26 4.58 4.87 7.81
C TYR A 26 3.57 5.58 6.93
N VAL A 27 3.58 5.26 5.64
CA VAL A 27 2.58 5.74 4.69
C VAL A 27 2.03 4.57 3.89
N LEU A 28 0.71 4.51 3.78
CA LEU A 28 0.00 3.51 2.98
C LEU A 28 -0.50 4.17 1.71
N LEU A 29 -0.19 3.57 0.58
CA LEU A 29 -0.63 3.97 -0.76
C LEU A 29 -1.43 2.83 -1.38
N GLY A 30 -2.39 3.15 -2.24
CA GLY A 30 -2.93 2.17 -3.18
C GLY A 30 -2.04 2.02 -4.41
N ASP A 31 -2.10 0.89 -5.10
CA ASP A 31 -1.39 0.70 -6.35
C ASP A 31 -1.86 1.69 -7.44
N GLY A 32 -3.17 1.91 -7.58
CA GLY A 32 -3.69 2.95 -8.47
C GLY A 32 -3.27 4.38 -8.09
N GLU A 33 -3.01 4.64 -6.80
CA GLU A 33 -2.47 5.92 -6.34
C GLU A 33 -1.04 6.16 -6.83
N CYS A 34 -0.30 5.11 -7.13
CA CYS A 34 1.04 5.20 -7.70
C CYS A 34 1.06 5.71 -9.15
N ASP A 35 -0.09 5.95 -9.79
CA ASP A 35 -0.19 6.64 -11.08
C ASP A 35 -0.03 8.16 -10.93
N GLU A 36 -0.14 8.70 -9.72
CA GLU A 36 0.04 10.13 -9.46
C GLU A 36 1.51 10.53 -9.52
N GLY A 37 1.82 11.59 -10.27
CA GLY A 37 3.19 12.08 -10.45
C GLY A 37 3.88 12.46 -9.15
N ILE A 38 3.11 13.01 -8.17
CA ILE A 38 3.62 13.43 -6.85
C ILE A 38 4.24 12.26 -6.07
N VAL A 39 3.83 11.01 -6.32
CA VAL A 39 4.42 9.83 -5.70
C VAL A 39 5.88 9.72 -6.13
N TRP A 40 6.16 9.80 -7.43
CA TRP A 40 7.50 9.68 -8.00
C TRP A 40 8.40 10.87 -7.67
N GLU A 41 7.83 12.08 -7.66
CA GLU A 41 8.55 13.28 -7.21
C GLU A 41 8.95 13.17 -5.74
N SER A 42 8.09 12.60 -4.89
CA SER A 42 8.40 12.34 -3.48
C SER A 42 9.55 11.36 -3.31
N LEU A 43 9.64 10.32 -4.17
CA LEU A 43 10.74 9.34 -4.14
C LEU A 43 12.09 9.97 -4.45
N MET A 44 12.15 10.97 -5.33
CA MET A 44 13.37 11.74 -5.57
C MET A 44 13.88 12.39 -4.28
N SER A 45 12.97 12.97 -3.50
CA SER A 45 13.31 13.60 -2.21
C SER A 45 13.72 12.56 -1.17
N ILE A 46 13.01 11.43 -1.08
CA ILE A 46 13.32 10.32 -0.17
C ILE A 46 14.73 9.80 -0.41
N ALA A 47 15.08 9.54 -1.68
CA ALA A 47 16.40 9.08 -2.08
C ALA A 47 17.48 10.12 -1.77
N ASN A 48 17.26 11.39 -2.15
CA ASN A 48 18.22 12.48 -1.95
C ASN A 48 18.54 12.73 -0.47
N PHE A 49 17.50 12.74 0.38
CA PHE A 49 17.66 12.99 1.82
C PHE A 49 17.94 11.72 2.63
N LYS A 50 17.97 10.55 2.00
CA LYS A 50 18.21 9.24 2.64
C LYS A 50 17.31 9.03 3.87
N LEU A 51 16.00 9.16 3.66
CA LEU A 51 15.01 9.09 4.74
C LEU A 51 14.76 7.63 5.18
N ASN A 52 15.75 7.00 5.83
CA ASN A 52 15.68 5.62 6.31
C ASN A 52 14.64 5.40 7.44
N ASN A 53 14.06 6.47 7.95
CA ASN A 53 12.97 6.45 8.92
C ASN A 53 11.58 6.45 8.26
N LEU A 54 11.49 6.42 6.91
CA LEU A 54 10.22 6.37 6.18
C LEU A 54 10.02 4.98 5.57
N ILE A 55 8.87 4.38 5.86
CA ILE A 55 8.42 3.10 5.31
C ILE A 55 7.17 3.34 4.50
N ILE A 56 7.22 2.95 3.23
CA ILE A 56 6.11 3.04 2.29
C ILE A 56 5.48 1.66 2.17
N ILE A 57 4.17 1.56 2.31
CA ILE A 57 3.40 0.34 2.10
C ILE A 57 2.49 0.58 0.90
N VAL A 58 2.52 -0.30 -0.09
CA VAL A 58 1.64 -0.23 -1.26
C VAL A 58 0.66 -1.39 -1.20
N ASP A 59 -0.62 -1.09 -1.04
CA ASP A 59 -1.71 -2.07 -1.20
C ASP A 59 -1.87 -2.37 -2.69
N ARG A 60 -1.23 -3.45 -3.16
CA ARG A 60 -1.32 -3.91 -4.54
C ARG A 60 -2.49 -4.87 -4.69
N ASN A 61 -3.68 -4.34 -4.87
CA ASN A 61 -4.89 -5.13 -5.08
C ASN A 61 -5.26 -5.29 -6.57
N GLY A 62 -4.53 -4.63 -7.48
CA GLY A 62 -4.72 -4.72 -8.92
C GLY A 62 -5.90 -3.93 -9.48
N TYR A 63 -6.56 -3.11 -8.66
CA TYR A 63 -7.75 -2.35 -9.06
C TYR A 63 -7.67 -0.88 -8.67
N GLN A 64 -8.15 -0.05 -9.57
CA GLN A 64 -8.45 1.36 -9.32
C GLN A 64 -9.93 1.64 -9.67
N LEU A 65 -10.37 2.91 -9.60
CA LEU A 65 -11.78 3.31 -9.67
C LEU A 65 -12.56 2.64 -10.82
N ASP A 66 -12.02 2.69 -12.03
CA ASP A 66 -12.75 2.29 -13.25
C ASP A 66 -12.42 0.89 -13.76
N GLY A 67 -11.39 0.23 -13.21
CA GLY A 67 -10.96 -1.08 -13.69
C GLY A 67 -9.69 -1.60 -13.04
N SER A 68 -9.06 -2.56 -13.70
CA SER A 68 -7.75 -3.03 -13.27
C SER A 68 -6.67 -1.98 -13.53
N THR A 69 -5.66 -1.92 -12.65
CA THR A 69 -4.51 -1.01 -12.86
C THR A 69 -3.80 -1.30 -14.17
N LYS A 70 -3.78 -2.55 -14.63
CA LYS A 70 -3.18 -2.95 -15.91
C LYS A 70 -3.93 -2.39 -17.12
N GLU A 71 -5.25 -2.31 -17.07
CA GLU A 71 -6.09 -1.82 -18.19
C GLU A 71 -6.19 -0.32 -18.23
N ILE A 72 -6.26 0.33 -17.06
CA ILE A 72 -6.42 1.78 -16.96
C ILE A 72 -5.09 2.50 -17.18
N MET A 73 -4.07 2.13 -16.42
CA MET A 73 -2.71 2.67 -16.54
C MET A 73 -1.71 1.58 -16.18
N ASN A 74 -1.12 0.93 -17.19
CA ASN A 74 -0.20 -0.16 -16.94
C ASN A 74 1.07 0.34 -16.24
N GLN A 75 1.22 -0.06 -14.99
CA GLN A 75 2.34 0.35 -14.14
C GLN A 75 3.61 -0.50 -14.39
N TYR A 76 3.52 -1.58 -15.18
CA TYR A 76 4.60 -2.57 -15.32
C TYR A 76 5.04 -3.10 -13.95
N SER A 77 6.35 -3.17 -13.69
CA SER A 77 6.86 -3.56 -12.37
C SER A 77 6.99 -2.35 -11.45
N LEU A 78 6.12 -2.24 -10.46
CA LEU A 78 6.26 -1.24 -9.40
C LEU A 78 7.56 -1.46 -8.60
N GLU A 79 7.94 -2.71 -8.39
CA GLU A 79 9.16 -3.09 -7.66
C GLU A 79 10.40 -2.49 -8.32
N GLU A 80 10.53 -2.67 -9.63
CA GLU A 80 11.69 -2.17 -10.38
C GLU A 80 11.71 -0.63 -10.41
N LYS A 81 10.53 -0.01 -10.51
CA LYS A 81 10.42 1.45 -10.42
C LYS A 81 10.90 1.97 -9.07
N PHE A 82 10.42 1.40 -7.96
CA PHE A 82 10.86 1.82 -6.62
C PHE A 82 12.36 1.54 -6.39
N LYS A 83 12.86 0.38 -6.83
CA LYS A 83 14.30 0.05 -6.77
C LYS A 83 15.15 1.04 -7.54
N SER A 84 14.68 1.58 -8.67
CA SER A 84 15.42 2.54 -9.48
C SER A 84 15.74 3.85 -8.73
N PHE A 85 14.99 4.17 -7.67
CA PHE A 85 15.29 5.28 -6.75
C PHE A 85 16.25 4.89 -5.61
N GLY A 86 16.75 3.66 -5.59
CA GLY A 86 17.67 3.20 -4.54
C GLY A 86 17.00 2.78 -3.23
N LEU A 87 15.68 2.51 -3.25
CA LEU A 87 14.95 2.03 -2.11
C LEU A 87 15.05 0.50 -1.98
N GLU A 88 14.99 0.00 -0.75
CA GLU A 88 14.79 -1.42 -0.49
C GLU A 88 13.34 -1.79 -0.77
N VAL A 89 13.10 -2.83 -1.57
CA VAL A 89 11.74 -3.26 -1.94
C VAL A 89 11.52 -4.70 -1.55
N GLU A 90 10.48 -4.93 -0.76
CA GLU A 90 10.00 -6.25 -0.35
C GLU A 90 8.58 -6.47 -0.91
N VAL A 91 8.33 -7.67 -1.41
CA VAL A 91 6.99 -8.09 -1.86
C VAL A 91 6.50 -9.15 -0.90
N VAL A 92 5.29 -8.98 -0.37
CA VAL A 92 4.72 -9.88 0.63
C VAL A 92 3.25 -10.15 0.35
N ASN A 93 2.73 -11.25 0.88
CA ASN A 93 1.31 -11.48 0.96
C ASN A 93 0.69 -10.49 1.98
N GLY A 94 -0.05 -9.49 1.50
CA GLY A 94 -0.69 -8.47 2.35
C GLY A 94 -1.77 -9.00 3.28
N HIS A 95 -2.19 -10.26 3.12
CA HIS A 95 -3.11 -10.94 4.06
C HIS A 95 -2.38 -11.80 5.10
N SER A 96 -1.04 -11.89 5.04
CA SER A 96 -0.22 -12.59 6.03
C SER A 96 0.34 -11.61 7.06
N ILE A 97 -0.23 -11.61 8.26
CA ILE A 97 0.27 -10.80 9.39
C ILE A 97 1.74 -11.17 9.70
N GLU A 98 2.09 -12.44 9.55
CA GLU A 98 3.42 -12.95 9.83
C GLU A 98 4.47 -12.37 8.86
N GLU A 99 4.18 -12.38 7.56
CA GLU A 99 5.05 -11.78 6.54
C GLU A 99 5.17 -10.27 6.72
N LEU A 100 4.05 -9.58 6.97
CA LEU A 100 4.04 -8.13 7.21
C LEU A 100 4.89 -7.77 8.43
N LEU A 101 4.74 -8.47 9.55
CA LEU A 101 5.55 -8.22 10.76
C LEU A 101 7.03 -8.51 10.52
N CYS A 102 7.36 -9.54 9.75
CA CYS A 102 8.73 -9.86 9.41
C CYS A 102 9.41 -8.69 8.68
N VAL A 103 8.79 -8.17 7.63
CA VAL A 103 9.39 -7.08 6.82
C VAL A 103 9.32 -5.72 7.52
N LEU A 104 8.29 -5.45 8.32
CA LEU A 104 8.17 -4.19 9.08
C LEU A 104 9.26 -4.07 10.16
N ASN A 105 9.66 -5.18 10.77
CA ASN A 105 10.67 -5.22 11.83
C ASN A 105 12.11 -5.39 11.31
N LYS A 106 12.30 -5.69 10.02
CA LYS A 106 13.62 -5.86 9.42
C LYS A 106 14.41 -4.55 9.47
N PRO A 107 15.65 -4.52 9.98
CA PRO A 107 16.49 -3.34 9.92
C PRO A 107 16.77 -2.91 8.48
N SER A 108 16.91 -1.62 8.23
CA SER A 108 17.34 -1.08 6.94
C SER A 108 18.01 0.28 7.12
N ASP A 109 19.08 0.50 6.35
CA ASP A 109 19.81 1.78 6.30
C ASP A 109 19.26 2.73 5.22
N VAL A 110 18.31 2.26 4.42
CA VAL A 110 17.62 3.03 3.37
C VAL A 110 16.11 2.98 3.59
N SER A 111 15.38 3.90 2.94
CA SER A 111 13.92 3.83 2.93
C SER A 111 13.45 2.53 2.32
N ARG A 112 12.40 1.95 2.90
CA ARG A 112 11.81 0.69 2.43
C ARG A 112 10.45 0.90 1.81
N VAL A 113 10.19 0.15 0.74
CA VAL A 113 8.87 -0.04 0.17
C VAL A 113 8.43 -1.49 0.38
N ILE A 114 7.27 -1.68 0.94
CA ILE A 114 6.62 -2.97 1.09
C ILE A 114 5.46 -3.02 0.10
N VAL A 115 5.59 -3.82 -0.94
CA VAL A 115 4.49 -4.07 -1.88
C VAL A 115 3.69 -5.25 -1.33
N ALA A 116 2.54 -4.96 -0.76
CA ALA A 116 1.66 -5.94 -0.16
C ALA A 116 0.63 -6.41 -1.19
N ASP A 117 0.79 -7.65 -1.65
CA ASP A 117 -0.19 -8.28 -2.55
C ASP A 117 -1.47 -8.60 -1.80
N THR A 118 -2.56 -7.98 -2.19
CA THR A 118 -3.86 -8.16 -1.57
C THR A 118 -4.93 -8.54 -2.58
N VAL A 119 -6.03 -9.03 -2.06
CA VAL A 119 -7.26 -9.29 -2.81
C VAL A 119 -8.28 -8.24 -2.43
N LYS A 120 -8.71 -7.42 -3.40
CA LYS A 120 -9.74 -6.40 -3.16
C LYS A 120 -11.02 -7.03 -2.62
N ALA A 121 -11.54 -6.50 -1.50
CA ALA A 121 -12.70 -7.01 -0.77
C ALA A 121 -12.54 -8.48 -0.32
N ASN A 122 -11.34 -8.87 0.09
CA ASN A 122 -11.05 -10.22 0.59
C ASN A 122 -12.04 -10.63 1.69
N GLY A 123 -12.58 -11.86 1.56
CA GLY A 123 -13.54 -12.42 2.49
C GLY A 123 -15.02 -12.15 2.15
N ILE A 124 -15.33 -11.29 1.17
CA ILE A 124 -16.70 -11.02 0.73
C ILE A 124 -16.92 -11.61 -0.66
N SER A 125 -17.52 -12.79 -0.72
CA SER A 125 -17.59 -13.64 -1.93
C SER A 125 -18.10 -12.94 -3.19
N PHE A 126 -19.08 -12.05 -3.08
CA PHE A 126 -19.69 -11.35 -4.21
C PHE A 126 -19.00 -10.02 -4.59
N LEU A 127 -18.02 -9.57 -3.81
CA LEU A 127 -17.22 -8.35 -4.09
C LEU A 127 -15.75 -8.65 -4.40
N MET A 128 -15.30 -9.83 -4.07
CA MET A 128 -13.88 -10.20 -4.20
C MET A 128 -13.37 -10.03 -5.62
N ASN A 129 -12.24 -9.35 -5.80
CA ASN A 129 -11.63 -9.03 -7.10
C ASN A 129 -12.60 -8.35 -8.09
N ASN A 130 -13.46 -7.48 -7.58
CA ASN A 130 -14.44 -6.78 -8.39
C ASN A 130 -14.24 -5.26 -8.28
N LYS A 131 -14.19 -4.57 -9.42
CA LYS A 131 -14.10 -3.10 -9.45
C LYS A 131 -15.22 -2.40 -8.67
N MET A 132 -16.41 -2.99 -8.64
CA MET A 132 -17.54 -2.47 -7.88
C MET A 132 -17.28 -2.38 -6.37
N ALA A 133 -16.29 -3.10 -5.86
CA ALA A 133 -15.88 -3.01 -4.47
C ALA A 133 -15.18 -1.69 -4.11
N HIS A 134 -14.78 -0.89 -5.11
CA HIS A 134 -14.16 0.42 -4.85
C HIS A 134 -15.16 1.39 -4.24
N HIS A 135 -16.40 1.40 -4.74
CA HIS A 135 -17.49 2.18 -4.19
C HIS A 135 -18.81 1.44 -4.42
N CYS A 136 -19.44 0.95 -3.36
CA CYS A 136 -20.73 0.30 -3.45
C CYS A 136 -21.59 0.58 -2.22
N VAL A 137 -22.89 0.68 -2.45
CA VAL A 137 -23.91 0.71 -1.40
C VAL A 137 -24.52 -0.68 -1.32
N LEU A 138 -24.45 -1.30 -0.15
CA LEU A 138 -25.00 -2.63 0.08
C LEU A 138 -26.47 -2.51 0.52
N SER A 139 -27.34 -3.32 -0.12
CA SER A 139 -28.68 -3.58 0.43
C SER A 139 -28.54 -4.36 1.74
N LEU A 140 -29.57 -4.33 2.60
CA LEU A 140 -29.56 -5.07 3.87
C LEU A 140 -29.18 -6.55 3.67
N LYS A 141 -29.81 -7.21 2.68
CA LYS A 141 -29.52 -8.62 2.34
C LYS A 141 -28.06 -8.87 1.97
N LYS A 142 -27.44 -7.95 1.18
CA LYS A 142 -26.03 -8.05 0.81
C LYS A 142 -25.12 -7.78 2.00
N TYR A 143 -25.50 -6.85 2.88
CA TYR A 143 -24.77 -6.58 4.12
C TYR A 143 -24.76 -7.82 5.03
N GLU A 144 -25.93 -8.42 5.27
CA GLU A 144 -26.04 -9.65 6.06
C GLU A 144 -25.17 -10.77 5.48
N LYS A 145 -25.21 -10.95 4.16
CA LYS A 145 -24.35 -11.95 3.48
C LYS A 145 -22.87 -11.64 3.62
N ALA A 146 -22.45 -10.37 3.52
CA ALA A 146 -21.06 -9.98 3.74
C ALA A 146 -20.58 -10.29 5.17
N VAL A 147 -21.43 -10.04 6.17
CA VAL A 147 -21.15 -10.37 7.57
C VAL A 147 -21.01 -11.90 7.77
N GLU A 148 -21.88 -12.69 7.14
CA GLU A 148 -21.77 -14.16 7.17
C GLU A 148 -20.45 -14.64 6.54
N ASP A 149 -20.11 -14.13 5.36
CA ASP A 149 -18.88 -14.48 4.65
C ASP A 149 -17.64 -14.20 5.50
N ILE A 150 -17.58 -13.01 6.12
CA ILE A 150 -16.46 -12.62 7.00
C ILE A 150 -16.40 -13.51 8.24
N LYS A 151 -17.53 -13.79 8.90
CA LYS A 151 -17.56 -14.71 10.07
C LYS A 151 -17.04 -16.08 9.68
N ALA A 152 -17.53 -16.66 8.59
CA ALA A 152 -17.09 -17.98 8.11
C ALA A 152 -15.57 -18.02 7.81
N MET A 153 -14.98 -16.92 7.35
CA MET A 153 -13.54 -16.84 7.12
C MET A 153 -12.72 -16.88 8.40
N TYR A 154 -13.25 -16.38 9.53
CA TYR A 154 -12.53 -16.32 10.82
C TYR A 154 -12.89 -17.46 11.76
N ASP A 155 -14.12 -17.99 11.72
CA ASP A 155 -14.56 -19.10 12.59
C ASP A 155 -13.93 -20.46 12.16
N GLY A 156 -13.35 -20.54 10.97
CA GLY A 156 -12.64 -21.71 10.45
C GLY A 156 -11.13 -21.76 10.76
N LYS A 157 -10.64 -20.80 11.53
CA LYS A 157 -9.26 -20.71 12.02
C LYS A 157 -9.23 -20.88 13.52
#